data_c07c98feb72071802581c88a945ebaac
#
_entry.id   c07c98feb72071802581c88a945ebaac
#
_cell.length_a   1.000
_cell.length_b   1.000
_cell.length_c   1.000
_cell.angle_alpha   90.00
_cell.angle_beta   90.00
_cell.angle_gamma   90.00
#
_symmetry.space_group_name_H-M   'P 1'
#
loop_
_entity.id
_entity.type
_entity.pdbx_description
1 polymer ?
#
loop_
_entity_poly.entity_id
_entity_poly.type
_entity_poly.pdbx_seq_one_letter_code
_entity_poly.pdbx_strand_id
1 'polypeptide(L)'
;VDVYTHSEMLPAHYYPFFKKYKNFAGNYGNAWWKQKEEFLSFNGPILLTTNCLVPPKAEYKDRIYTTGVVGFTGCKHISGEIGETKDFSAIIEHAKKCPPPTQIETGSIIGGFAHNQVLALADKVVEAVKSGAIKKFVVMAGCDGRQLARNYYTDFAKALPQDTVILTAGCAKYKYNKLNLGDIGGIPRVLDAGQCNDSYSLALIALKLKDLIH
;
A
#
# COMPACT_ATOMS: atom_id res chain seq x y z
N VAL A 1 4.39 21.82 0.25
CA VAL A 1 4.65 20.84 1.32
C VAL A 1 4.73 19.46 0.72
N ASP A 2 5.59 18.63 1.30
CA ASP A 2 5.69 17.23 0.92
C ASP A 2 4.55 16.42 1.51
N VAL A 3 4.10 15.41 0.77
CA VAL A 3 3.04 14.50 1.17
C VAL A 3 3.62 13.09 1.29
N TYR A 4 3.43 12.51 2.45
CA TYR A 4 3.75 11.10 2.70
C TYR A 4 2.47 10.29 2.79
N THR A 5 2.46 9.13 2.18
CA THR A 5 1.34 8.18 2.31
C THR A 5 1.57 7.23 3.48
N HIS A 6 0.52 6.57 3.92
CA HIS A 6 0.58 5.54 4.95
C HIS A 6 -0.42 4.43 4.62
N SER A 7 -0.10 3.20 4.98
CA SER A 7 -1.03 2.05 4.90
C SER A 7 -1.60 1.84 3.48
N GLU A 8 -2.92 1.86 3.33
CA GLU A 8 -3.61 1.67 2.05
C GLU A 8 -3.37 2.78 1.02
N MET A 9 -2.75 3.90 1.41
CA MET A 9 -2.37 4.95 0.47
C MET A 9 -0.99 4.73 -0.18
N LEU A 10 -0.21 3.72 0.22
CA LEU A 10 1.04 3.33 -0.44
C LEU A 10 0.90 3.22 -1.97
N PRO A 11 -0.14 2.60 -2.53
CA PRO A 11 -0.31 2.47 -3.97
C PRO A 11 -0.40 3.78 -4.74
N ALA A 12 -0.68 4.92 -4.09
CA ALA A 12 -0.67 6.22 -4.75
C ALA A 12 0.68 6.53 -5.43
N HIS A 13 1.79 5.96 -4.92
CA HIS A 13 3.12 6.15 -5.51
C HIS A 13 3.31 5.46 -6.86
N TYR A 14 2.52 4.45 -7.19
CA TYR A 14 2.62 3.72 -8.45
C TYR A 14 1.36 3.75 -9.32
N TYR A 15 0.25 4.30 -8.87
CA TYR A 15 -0.89 4.57 -9.74
C TYR A 15 -0.50 5.64 -10.80
N PRO A 16 -0.73 5.39 -12.09
CA PRO A 16 -0.29 6.30 -13.17
C PRO A 16 -0.79 7.73 -12.98
N PHE A 17 -2.03 7.89 -12.51
CA PHE A 17 -2.63 9.21 -12.30
C PHE A 17 -1.86 10.07 -11.29
N PHE A 18 -1.30 9.46 -10.24
CA PHE A 18 -0.60 10.19 -9.17
C PHE A 18 0.87 10.47 -9.46
N LYS A 19 1.50 9.76 -10.40
CA LYS A 19 2.93 9.93 -10.76
C LYS A 19 3.29 11.34 -11.24
N LYS A 20 2.31 12.13 -11.69
CA LYS A 20 2.51 13.53 -12.10
C LYS A 20 2.74 14.49 -10.93
N TYR A 21 2.36 14.12 -9.72
CA TYR A 21 2.46 14.99 -8.54
C TYR A 21 3.80 14.79 -7.84
N LYS A 22 4.70 15.77 -8.00
CA LYS A 22 6.06 15.72 -7.45
C LYS A 22 6.14 15.86 -5.92
N ASN A 23 5.07 16.30 -5.28
CA ASN A 23 4.98 16.47 -3.85
C ASN A 23 4.71 15.16 -3.07
N PHE A 24 4.49 14.05 -3.76
CA PHE A 24 4.50 12.72 -3.14
C PHE A 24 5.95 12.32 -2.83
N ALA A 25 6.38 12.53 -1.57
CA ALA A 25 7.78 12.36 -1.15
C ALA A 25 8.14 10.91 -0.78
N GLY A 26 7.16 10.12 -0.36
CA GLY A 26 7.36 8.72 0.02
C GLY A 26 6.23 8.13 0.82
N ASN A 27 6.39 6.89 1.23
CA ASN A 27 5.49 6.24 2.17
C ASN A 27 6.10 6.28 3.56
N TYR A 28 5.34 6.71 4.55
CA TYR A 28 5.78 6.79 5.94
C TYR A 28 5.22 5.60 6.71
N GLY A 29 6.09 4.69 7.08
CA GLY A 29 5.72 3.55 7.92
C GLY A 29 5.05 2.39 7.20
N ASN A 30 4.13 1.76 7.88
CA ASN A 30 3.60 0.45 7.60
C ASN A 30 2.08 0.44 7.42
N ALA A 31 1.46 -0.68 7.79
CA ALA A 31 0.02 -0.88 7.71
C ALA A 31 -0.73 -0.17 8.85
N TRP A 32 -2.06 -0.13 8.74
CA TRP A 32 -2.95 0.55 9.67
C TRP A 32 -2.77 0.15 11.14
N TRP A 33 -2.33 -1.06 11.45
CA TRP A 33 -2.09 -1.51 12.84
C TRP A 33 -0.89 -0.85 13.51
N LYS A 34 -0.04 -0.14 12.73
CA LYS A 34 1.08 0.66 13.21
C LYS A 34 0.76 2.15 13.38
N GLN A 35 -0.42 2.61 12.98
CA GLN A 35 -0.79 4.03 13.00
C GLN A 35 -0.51 4.71 14.34
N LYS A 36 -0.86 4.05 15.46
CA LYS A 36 -0.70 4.68 16.78
C LYS A 36 0.74 5.03 17.14
N GLU A 37 1.69 4.23 16.68
CA GLU A 37 3.12 4.42 16.95
C GLU A 37 3.72 5.39 15.92
N GLU A 38 3.43 5.18 14.66
CA GLU A 38 4.02 5.92 13.55
C GLU A 38 3.48 7.36 13.45
N PHE A 39 2.22 7.59 13.79
CA PHE A 39 1.65 8.95 13.82
C PHE A 39 2.22 9.81 14.95
N LEU A 40 2.73 9.22 16.02
CA LEU A 40 3.44 9.97 17.06
C LEU A 40 4.73 10.59 16.51
N SER A 41 5.51 9.85 15.72
CA SER A 41 6.80 10.27 15.18
C SER A 41 6.70 11.10 13.90
N PHE A 42 5.53 11.18 13.27
CA PHE A 42 5.37 11.89 12.00
C PHE A 42 5.52 13.41 12.14
N ASN A 43 5.20 14.00 13.27
CA ASN A 43 5.29 15.41 13.62
C ASN A 43 4.33 16.35 12.86
N GLY A 44 4.00 16.08 11.60
CA GLY A 44 3.11 16.90 10.77
C GLY A 44 1.62 16.58 10.96
N PRO A 45 0.73 17.35 10.31
CA PRO A 45 -0.70 17.05 10.30
C PRO A 45 -0.99 15.80 9.45
N ILE A 46 -2.06 15.11 9.80
CA ILE A 46 -2.43 13.82 9.23
C ILE A 46 -3.85 13.92 8.68
N LEU A 47 -4.01 13.62 7.39
CA LEU A 47 -5.32 13.57 6.73
C LEU A 47 -5.82 12.13 6.67
N LEU A 48 -6.97 11.88 7.26
CA LEU A 48 -7.67 10.60 7.20
C LEU A 48 -8.85 10.70 6.23
N THR A 49 -8.94 9.75 5.31
CA THR A 49 -9.94 9.76 4.24
C THR A 49 -11.00 8.67 4.42
N THR A 50 -10.61 7.41 4.30
CA THR A 50 -11.50 6.25 4.38
C THR A 50 -10.67 4.99 4.65
N ASN A 51 -11.30 3.92 5.08
CA ASN A 51 -10.72 2.60 5.33
C ASN A 51 -9.48 2.57 6.26
N CYS A 52 -9.27 1.45 6.93
CA CYS A 52 -8.07 1.19 7.74
C CYS A 52 -7.76 2.27 8.78
N LEU A 53 -8.79 2.89 9.35
CA LEU A 53 -8.65 3.98 10.30
C LEU A 53 -8.69 3.46 11.74
N VAL A 54 -7.78 3.97 12.55
CA VAL A 54 -7.71 3.68 13.99
C VAL A 54 -8.09 4.96 14.73
N PRO A 55 -8.93 4.88 15.78
CA PRO A 55 -9.25 6.05 16.59
C PRO A 55 -7.98 6.76 17.07
N PRO A 56 -7.86 8.09 16.83
CA PRO A 56 -6.66 8.84 17.19
C PRO A 56 -6.39 8.84 18.70
N LYS A 57 -5.11 8.75 19.07
CA LYS A 57 -4.67 8.98 20.44
C LYS A 57 -4.68 10.47 20.79
N ALA A 58 -4.86 10.80 22.07
CA ALA A 58 -4.87 12.17 22.57
C ALA A 58 -3.62 12.95 22.16
N GLU A 59 -2.45 12.29 22.17
CA GLU A 59 -1.14 12.89 21.94
C GLU A 59 -0.94 13.49 20.54
N TYR A 60 -1.69 13.04 19.53
CA TYR A 60 -1.61 13.57 18.16
C TYR A 60 -2.98 13.97 17.57
N LYS A 61 -4.03 13.94 18.38
CA LYS A 61 -5.40 14.21 17.93
C LYS A 61 -5.59 15.62 17.35
N ASP A 62 -4.89 16.60 17.86
CA ASP A 62 -4.88 17.99 17.40
C ASP A 62 -4.30 18.16 15.98
N ARG A 63 -3.49 17.19 15.53
CA ARG A 63 -2.91 17.13 14.18
C ARG A 63 -3.77 16.36 13.18
N ILE A 64 -4.87 15.72 13.62
CA ILE A 64 -5.74 14.94 12.76
C ILE A 64 -6.74 15.84 12.04
N TYR A 65 -6.80 15.65 10.74
CA TYR A 65 -7.81 16.15 9.84
C TYR A 65 -8.56 14.99 9.19
N THR A 66 -9.84 15.13 8.97
CA THR A 66 -10.69 14.16 8.28
C THR A 66 -11.34 14.79 7.08
N THR A 67 -11.79 14.02 6.12
CA THR A 67 -12.56 14.51 4.96
C THR A 67 -13.50 13.42 4.43
N GLY A 68 -14.48 13.81 3.63
CA GLY A 68 -15.48 12.89 3.08
C GLY A 68 -16.42 12.39 4.16
N VAL A 69 -16.68 11.08 4.17
CA VAL A 69 -17.60 10.44 5.12
C VAL A 69 -16.97 10.11 6.48
N VAL A 70 -15.68 10.34 6.62
CA VAL A 70 -14.92 9.99 7.82
C VAL A 70 -14.87 11.17 8.78
N GLY A 71 -15.12 10.90 10.06
CA GLY A 71 -15.00 11.88 11.13
C GLY A 71 -14.65 11.24 12.46
N PHE A 72 -13.90 11.97 13.28
CA PHE A 72 -13.66 11.61 14.67
C PHE A 72 -14.01 12.80 15.57
N THR A 73 -14.71 12.54 16.67
CA THR A 73 -15.09 13.58 17.63
C THR A 73 -13.86 14.36 18.09
N GLY A 74 -13.92 15.70 17.95
CA GLY A 74 -12.84 16.60 18.33
C GLY A 74 -11.65 16.64 17.37
N CYS A 75 -11.74 16.05 16.17
CA CYS A 75 -10.81 16.26 15.08
C CYS A 75 -11.36 17.28 14.08
N LYS A 76 -10.47 17.97 13.38
CA LYS A 76 -10.83 18.92 12.33
C LYS A 76 -11.38 18.20 11.11
N HIS A 77 -12.41 18.74 10.47
CA HIS A 77 -13.00 18.16 9.27
C HIS A 77 -12.91 19.13 8.09
N ILE A 78 -12.42 18.63 6.96
CA ILE A 78 -12.38 19.37 5.69
C ILE A 78 -13.61 18.97 4.90
N SER A 79 -14.59 19.88 4.87
CA SER A 79 -15.88 19.69 4.19
C SER A 79 -15.75 19.80 2.67
N GLY A 80 -16.80 19.45 1.96
CA GLY A 80 -16.96 19.53 0.51
C GLY A 80 -17.53 18.23 -0.08
N GLU A 81 -18.21 18.37 -1.20
CA GLU A 81 -18.86 17.26 -1.88
C GLU A 81 -17.85 16.29 -2.55
N ILE A 82 -18.30 15.07 -2.81
CA ILE A 82 -17.50 14.07 -3.53
C ILE A 82 -17.37 14.52 -4.99
N GLY A 83 -16.12 14.57 -5.48
CA GLY A 83 -15.83 14.99 -6.87
C GLY A 83 -15.57 16.49 -7.03
N GLU A 84 -15.81 17.30 -6.00
CA GLU A 84 -15.50 18.72 -6.02
C GLU A 84 -14.12 19.01 -5.40
N THR A 85 -13.59 20.19 -5.74
CA THR A 85 -12.36 20.69 -5.13
C THR A 85 -12.63 21.13 -3.69
N LYS A 86 -11.90 20.54 -2.74
CA LYS A 86 -11.98 20.89 -1.33
C LYS A 86 -10.87 21.85 -0.94
N ASP A 87 -11.13 22.67 0.07
CA ASP A 87 -10.14 23.59 0.61
C ASP A 87 -9.22 22.88 1.63
N PHE A 88 -8.00 22.61 1.23
CA PHE A 88 -6.95 22.05 2.07
C PHE A 88 -6.02 23.11 2.69
N SER A 89 -6.32 24.40 2.58
CA SER A 89 -5.46 25.49 3.06
C SER A 89 -5.11 25.35 4.54
N ALA A 90 -6.08 24.98 5.37
CA ALA A 90 -5.87 24.85 6.82
C ALA A 90 -4.83 23.78 7.18
N ILE A 91 -4.87 22.60 6.54
CA ILE A 91 -3.89 21.53 6.79
C ILE A 91 -2.52 21.89 6.21
N ILE A 92 -2.48 22.58 5.06
CA ILE A 92 -1.23 23.03 4.43
C ILE A 92 -0.54 24.08 5.32
N GLU A 93 -1.26 25.06 5.82
CA GLU A 93 -0.70 26.08 6.73
C GLU A 93 -0.26 25.47 8.07
N HIS A 94 -0.95 24.44 8.55
CA HIS A 94 -0.52 23.68 9.71
C HIS A 94 0.81 22.96 9.42
N ALA A 95 0.90 22.27 8.28
CA ALA A 95 2.12 21.54 7.88
C ALA A 95 3.35 22.44 7.79
N LYS A 96 3.21 23.67 7.26
CA LYS A 96 4.31 24.65 7.17
C LYS A 96 4.91 25.04 8.52
N LYS A 97 4.16 24.88 9.60
CA LYS A 97 4.58 25.22 10.96
C LYS A 97 5.16 24.04 11.74
N CYS A 98 5.04 22.83 11.20
CA CYS A 98 5.51 21.62 11.85
C CYS A 98 6.98 21.34 11.54
N PRO A 99 7.73 20.71 12.46
CA PRO A 99 9.04 20.16 12.14
C PRO A 99 8.92 19.00 11.14
N PRO A 100 9.99 18.66 10.45
CA PRO A 100 9.99 17.51 9.55
C PRO A 100 9.69 16.21 10.32
N PRO A 101 9.15 15.18 9.63
CA PRO A 101 8.92 13.89 10.26
C PRO A 101 10.23 13.23 10.69
N THR A 102 10.18 12.49 11.78
CA THR A 102 11.32 11.66 12.21
C THR A 102 11.46 10.48 11.25
N GLN A 103 12.62 10.28 10.67
CA GLN A 103 12.88 9.14 9.80
C GLN A 103 12.82 7.83 10.59
N ILE A 104 11.94 6.93 10.20
CA ILE A 104 11.74 5.64 10.88
C ILE A 104 12.26 4.45 10.08
N GLU A 105 12.35 4.57 8.76
CA GLU A 105 12.85 3.52 7.86
C GLU A 105 13.59 4.12 6.67
N THR A 106 14.38 3.27 6.01
CA THR A 106 15.06 3.56 4.74
C THR A 106 14.83 2.42 3.75
N GLY A 107 15.04 2.68 2.45
CA GLY A 107 14.94 1.67 1.42
C GLY A 107 13.80 1.93 0.44
N SER A 108 13.59 0.98 -0.44
CA SER A 108 12.54 1.01 -1.46
C SER A 108 11.92 -0.36 -1.66
N ILE A 109 10.67 -0.38 -2.10
CA ILE A 109 9.96 -1.58 -2.52
C ILE A 109 9.42 -1.38 -3.94
N ILE A 110 9.19 -2.48 -4.64
CA ILE A 110 8.62 -2.46 -5.98
C ILE A 110 7.13 -2.79 -5.88
N GLY A 111 6.28 -1.96 -6.51
CA GLY A 111 4.83 -2.15 -6.59
C GLY A 111 4.28 -1.76 -7.96
N GLY A 112 2.94 -1.82 -8.11
CA GLY A 112 2.28 -1.41 -9.35
C GLY A 112 2.04 -2.55 -10.33
N PHE A 113 1.86 -3.76 -9.84
CA PHE A 113 1.58 -4.96 -10.62
C PHE A 113 0.06 -5.27 -10.69
N ALA A 114 -0.76 -4.26 -10.99
CA ALA A 114 -2.15 -4.46 -11.35
C ALA A 114 -2.26 -5.16 -12.72
N HIS A 115 -3.47 -5.58 -13.10
CA HIS A 115 -3.68 -6.41 -14.30
C HIS A 115 -3.08 -5.81 -15.58
N ASN A 116 -3.19 -4.49 -15.82
CA ASN A 116 -2.62 -3.87 -17.02
C ASN A 116 -1.10 -4.07 -17.09
N GLN A 117 -0.38 -3.91 -15.98
CA GLN A 117 1.07 -4.10 -15.94
C GLN A 117 1.48 -5.55 -16.08
N VAL A 118 0.78 -6.46 -15.41
CA VAL A 118 1.09 -7.91 -15.50
C VAL A 118 0.78 -8.43 -16.90
N LEU A 119 -0.34 -8.01 -17.50
CA LEU A 119 -0.71 -8.43 -18.85
C LEU A 119 0.20 -7.83 -19.93
N ALA A 120 0.76 -6.65 -19.72
CA ALA A 120 1.79 -6.10 -20.60
C ALA A 120 3.10 -6.91 -20.56
N LEU A 121 3.31 -7.70 -19.51
CA LEU A 121 4.45 -8.61 -19.35
C LEU A 121 4.03 -10.09 -19.53
N ALA A 122 2.84 -10.35 -20.07
CA ALA A 122 2.27 -11.69 -20.14
C ALA A 122 3.18 -12.69 -20.84
N ASP A 123 3.83 -12.31 -21.96
CA ASP A 123 4.72 -13.19 -22.71
C ASP A 123 5.88 -13.68 -21.83
N LYS A 124 6.51 -12.81 -21.04
CA LYS A 124 7.57 -13.19 -20.09
C LYS A 124 7.07 -14.12 -19.00
N VAL A 125 5.88 -13.85 -18.48
CA VAL A 125 5.27 -14.69 -17.44
C VAL A 125 4.94 -16.06 -18.00
N VAL A 126 4.35 -16.14 -19.19
CA VAL A 126 4.00 -17.40 -19.87
C VAL A 126 5.27 -18.21 -20.20
N GLU A 127 6.33 -17.55 -20.69
CA GLU A 127 7.62 -18.19 -20.93
C GLU A 127 8.22 -18.78 -19.66
N ALA A 128 8.21 -18.01 -18.56
CA ALA A 128 8.68 -18.46 -17.25
C ALA A 128 7.89 -19.66 -16.71
N VAL A 129 6.58 -19.71 -16.97
CA VAL A 129 5.73 -20.86 -16.60
C VAL A 129 6.03 -22.06 -17.50
N LYS A 130 6.10 -21.87 -18.82
CA LYS A 130 6.38 -22.97 -19.78
C LYS A 130 7.76 -23.57 -19.61
N SER A 131 8.76 -22.78 -19.25
CA SER A 131 10.10 -23.25 -18.92
C SER A 131 10.21 -23.93 -17.55
N GLY A 132 9.17 -23.85 -16.71
CA GLY A 132 9.16 -24.36 -15.35
C GLY A 132 9.89 -23.48 -14.33
N ALA A 133 10.30 -22.27 -14.72
CA ALA A 133 10.90 -21.29 -13.81
C ALA A 133 9.89 -20.78 -12.78
N ILE A 134 8.63 -20.59 -13.19
CA ILE A 134 7.51 -20.33 -12.30
C ILE A 134 6.59 -21.54 -12.29
N LYS A 135 6.41 -22.17 -11.14
CA LYS A 135 5.51 -23.31 -10.97
C LYS A 135 4.20 -23.00 -10.27
N LYS A 136 4.18 -21.94 -9.47
CA LYS A 136 2.99 -21.61 -8.67
C LYS A 136 2.79 -20.09 -8.54
N PHE A 137 1.53 -19.68 -8.54
CA PHE A 137 1.07 -18.39 -8.08
C PHE A 137 0.25 -18.59 -6.81
N VAL A 138 0.55 -17.81 -5.77
CA VAL A 138 -0.17 -17.83 -4.50
C VAL A 138 -0.76 -16.44 -4.25
N VAL A 139 -2.06 -16.36 -4.01
CA VAL A 139 -2.71 -15.11 -3.63
C VAL A 139 -2.64 -14.95 -2.12
N MET A 140 -1.94 -13.92 -1.67
CA MET A 140 -1.84 -13.52 -0.27
C MET A 140 -2.29 -12.08 -0.16
N ALA A 141 -3.55 -11.84 0.14
CA ALA A 141 -4.16 -10.52 0.09
C ALA A 141 -5.05 -10.24 1.30
N GLY A 142 -5.53 -9.01 1.44
CA GLY A 142 -6.43 -8.58 2.51
C GLY A 142 -5.74 -7.82 3.62
N CYS A 143 -6.24 -7.92 4.86
CA CYS A 143 -5.81 -7.09 5.99
C CYS A 143 -4.75 -7.71 6.90
N ASP A 144 -5.01 -8.88 7.47
CA ASP A 144 -4.19 -9.61 8.47
C ASP A 144 -3.62 -8.77 9.64
N GLY A 145 -4.30 -7.67 10.01
CA GLY A 145 -3.78 -6.74 11.01
C GLY A 145 -4.29 -6.95 12.43
N ARG A 146 -5.35 -7.71 12.62
CA ARG A 146 -6.05 -7.81 13.91
C ARG A 146 -5.25 -8.56 14.98
N GLN A 147 -4.39 -9.46 14.56
CA GLN A 147 -3.50 -10.24 15.44
C GLN A 147 -2.06 -9.77 15.22
N LEU A 148 -1.59 -8.81 16.01
CA LEU A 148 -0.27 -8.20 15.83
C LEU A 148 0.88 -9.21 15.94
N ALA A 149 0.77 -10.17 16.87
CA ALA A 149 1.78 -11.20 17.09
C ALA A 149 1.75 -12.33 16.04
N ARG A 150 0.75 -12.35 15.14
CA ARG A 150 0.65 -13.40 14.14
C ARG A 150 1.63 -13.18 12.99
N ASN A 151 2.55 -14.12 12.84
CA ASN A 151 3.55 -14.12 11.77
C ASN A 151 3.23 -15.06 10.61
N TYR A 152 2.02 -15.62 10.57
CA TYR A 152 1.65 -16.65 9.59
C TYR A 152 2.03 -16.28 8.15
N TYR A 153 1.65 -15.08 7.67
CA TYR A 153 1.98 -14.67 6.30
C TYR A 153 3.47 -14.41 6.09
N THR A 154 4.17 -13.91 7.11
CA THR A 154 5.62 -13.73 7.05
C THR A 154 6.34 -15.07 6.92
N ASP A 155 5.97 -16.03 7.77
CA ASP A 155 6.58 -17.35 7.82
C ASP A 155 6.21 -18.16 6.58
N PHE A 156 4.96 -18.08 6.13
CA PHE A 156 4.51 -18.70 4.90
C PHE A 156 5.27 -18.15 3.68
N ALA A 157 5.42 -16.84 3.55
CA ALA A 157 6.17 -16.24 2.45
C ALA A 157 7.63 -16.69 2.41
N LYS A 158 8.27 -16.82 3.58
CA LYS A 158 9.66 -17.33 3.70
C LYS A 158 9.76 -18.81 3.34
N ALA A 159 8.73 -19.60 3.64
CA ALA A 159 8.70 -21.04 3.39
C ALA A 159 8.33 -21.41 1.94
N LEU A 160 7.82 -20.47 1.16
CA LEU A 160 7.45 -20.71 -0.24
C LEU A 160 8.69 -21.08 -1.08
N PRO A 161 8.58 -22.10 -1.96
CA PRO A 161 9.63 -22.43 -2.91
C PRO A 161 10.05 -21.25 -3.78
N GLN A 162 11.30 -21.25 -4.25
CA GLN A 162 11.87 -20.16 -5.05
C GLN A 162 11.18 -19.96 -6.40
N ASP A 163 10.47 -20.97 -6.91
CA ASP A 163 9.71 -20.98 -8.14
C ASP A 163 8.23 -20.53 -7.96
N THR A 164 7.94 -19.84 -6.83
CA THR A 164 6.59 -19.39 -6.48
C THR A 164 6.51 -17.86 -6.46
N VAL A 165 5.48 -17.31 -7.12
CA VAL A 165 5.15 -15.88 -7.16
C VAL A 165 3.96 -15.61 -6.24
N ILE A 166 4.06 -14.55 -5.45
CA ILE A 166 3.00 -14.04 -4.56
C ILE A 166 2.27 -12.90 -5.26
N LEU A 167 0.97 -13.05 -5.44
CA LEU A 167 0.07 -11.99 -5.89
C LEU A 167 -0.60 -11.37 -4.67
N THR A 168 -0.51 -10.04 -4.51
CA THR A 168 -1.04 -9.37 -3.32
C THR A 168 -1.78 -8.09 -3.61
N ALA A 169 -2.70 -7.74 -2.70
CA ALA A 169 -3.37 -6.45 -2.59
C ALA A 169 -3.78 -6.22 -1.13
N GLY A 170 -3.86 -4.96 -0.71
CA GLY A 170 -4.24 -4.60 0.65
C GLY A 170 -3.08 -4.64 1.66
N CYS A 171 -3.40 -4.44 2.94
CA CYS A 171 -2.40 -4.29 3.99
C CYS A 171 -1.64 -5.57 4.36
N ALA A 172 -2.14 -6.75 4.00
CA ALA A 172 -1.45 -8.03 4.26
C ALA A 172 -0.03 -8.04 3.70
N LYS A 173 0.22 -7.33 2.58
CA LYS A 173 1.54 -7.16 1.97
C LYS A 173 2.63 -6.73 2.95
N TYR A 174 2.31 -5.91 3.94
CA TYR A 174 3.26 -5.41 4.93
C TYR A 174 3.86 -6.49 5.83
N LYS A 175 3.32 -7.71 5.80
CA LYS A 175 3.91 -8.87 6.48
C LYS A 175 5.10 -9.46 5.72
N TYR A 176 5.26 -9.16 4.42
CA TYR A 176 6.29 -9.80 3.59
C TYR A 176 6.87 -8.92 2.46
N ASN A 177 6.31 -7.74 2.16
CA ASN A 177 6.80 -6.90 1.05
C ASN A 177 8.20 -6.31 1.27
N LYS A 178 8.71 -6.35 2.50
CA LYS A 178 10.07 -5.93 2.87
C LYS A 178 11.03 -7.10 3.03
N LEU A 179 10.58 -8.34 2.83
CA LEU A 179 11.45 -9.50 2.79
C LEU A 179 12.22 -9.54 1.47
N ASN A 180 13.50 -9.90 1.53
CA ASN A 180 14.28 -10.15 0.32
C ASN A 180 13.93 -11.55 -0.24
N LEU A 181 12.83 -11.61 -0.99
CA LEU A 181 12.38 -12.86 -1.62
C LEU A 181 12.97 -13.07 -3.01
N GLY A 182 13.63 -12.07 -3.60
CA GLY A 182 14.26 -12.14 -4.90
C GLY A 182 13.28 -12.04 -6.07
N ASP A 183 13.74 -12.50 -7.23
CA ASP A 183 12.99 -12.51 -8.49
C ASP A 183 13.18 -13.85 -9.24
N ILE A 184 12.37 -14.05 -10.28
CA ILE A 184 12.47 -15.18 -11.21
C ILE A 184 12.64 -14.59 -12.61
N GLY A 185 13.87 -14.59 -13.13
CA GLY A 185 14.15 -14.04 -14.46
C GLY A 185 13.79 -12.55 -14.61
N GLY A 186 13.95 -11.75 -13.52
CA GLY A 186 13.59 -10.35 -13.46
C GLY A 186 12.12 -10.09 -13.14
N ILE A 187 11.31 -11.12 -12.86
CA ILE A 187 9.95 -11.00 -12.36
C ILE A 187 10.01 -11.03 -10.83
N PRO A 188 9.68 -9.94 -10.10
CA PRO A 188 9.67 -9.96 -8.64
C PRO A 188 8.76 -11.07 -8.11
N ARG A 189 9.19 -11.74 -7.06
CA ARG A 189 8.36 -12.79 -6.44
C ARG A 189 7.18 -12.27 -5.65
N VAL A 190 7.11 -10.96 -5.40
CA VAL A 190 5.92 -10.30 -4.83
C VAL A 190 5.40 -9.29 -5.85
N LEU A 191 4.23 -9.55 -6.39
CA LEU A 191 3.52 -8.70 -7.33
C LEU A 191 2.36 -8.01 -6.62
N ASP A 192 2.58 -6.75 -6.23
CA ASP A 192 1.61 -5.94 -5.52
C ASP A 192 0.71 -5.17 -6.49
N ALA A 193 -0.55 -5.57 -6.54
CA ALA A 193 -1.56 -4.93 -7.38
C ALA A 193 -2.07 -3.59 -6.81
N GLY A 194 -1.97 -3.37 -5.50
CA GLY A 194 -2.41 -2.12 -4.91
C GLY A 194 -3.22 -2.23 -3.62
N GLN A 195 -4.29 -1.45 -3.54
CA GLN A 195 -5.23 -1.41 -2.40
C GLN A 195 -6.12 -2.67 -2.35
N CYS A 196 -6.91 -2.80 -1.29
CA CYS A 196 -7.90 -3.90 -1.19
C CYS A 196 -8.84 -3.96 -2.40
N ASN A 197 -9.23 -2.82 -2.96
CA ASN A 197 -10.04 -2.75 -4.18
C ASN A 197 -9.34 -3.35 -5.40
N ASP A 198 -8.01 -3.35 -5.45
CA ASP A 198 -7.22 -3.94 -6.53
C ASP A 198 -7.19 -5.47 -6.48
N SER A 199 -7.87 -6.10 -5.53
CA SER A 199 -8.15 -7.54 -5.54
C SER A 199 -8.91 -7.97 -6.80
N TYR A 200 -9.68 -7.07 -7.42
CA TYR A 200 -10.23 -7.27 -8.75
C TYR A 200 -9.15 -7.54 -9.80
N SER A 201 -8.04 -6.80 -9.75
CA SER A 201 -6.88 -7.05 -10.63
C SER A 201 -6.30 -8.45 -10.46
N LEU A 202 -6.25 -8.96 -9.23
CA LEU A 202 -5.75 -10.32 -8.97
C LEU A 202 -6.63 -11.38 -9.64
N ALA A 203 -7.95 -11.20 -9.61
CA ALA A 203 -8.89 -12.09 -10.29
C ALA A 203 -8.70 -12.04 -11.81
N LEU A 204 -8.59 -10.84 -12.41
CA LEU A 204 -8.33 -10.68 -13.84
C LEU A 204 -7.00 -11.30 -14.27
N ILE A 205 -5.93 -11.11 -13.50
CA ILE A 205 -4.63 -11.73 -13.76
C ILE A 205 -4.77 -13.27 -13.78
N ALA A 206 -5.39 -13.83 -12.75
CA ALA A 206 -5.55 -15.29 -12.65
C ALA A 206 -6.34 -15.87 -13.83
N LEU A 207 -7.45 -15.23 -14.21
CA LEU A 207 -8.28 -15.67 -15.34
C LEU A 207 -7.50 -15.59 -16.66
N LYS A 208 -6.84 -14.48 -16.93
CA LYS A 208 -6.09 -14.27 -18.16
C LYS A 208 -4.86 -15.17 -18.28
N LEU A 209 -4.11 -15.35 -17.21
CA LEU A 209 -2.96 -16.27 -17.22
C LEU A 209 -3.41 -17.71 -17.42
N LYS A 210 -4.56 -18.12 -16.85
CA LYS A 210 -5.13 -19.44 -17.12
C LYS A 210 -5.37 -19.63 -18.62
N ASP A 211 -6.00 -18.66 -19.30
CA ASP A 211 -6.31 -18.74 -20.74
C ASP A 211 -5.04 -18.78 -21.63
N LEU A 212 -3.92 -18.22 -21.15
CA LEU A 212 -2.66 -18.14 -21.91
C LEU A 212 -1.74 -19.34 -21.67
N ILE A 213 -1.91 -20.06 -20.55
CA ILE A 213 -1.05 -21.19 -20.16
C ILE A 213 -1.66 -22.54 -20.60
N HIS A 214 -2.96 -22.62 -20.73
CA HIS A 214 -3.71 -23.80 -21.21
C HIS A 214 -4.14 -23.63 -22.65
#